data_8dbc2b530e04d018c3ec89f9f528fecc
#
_entry.id   8dbc2b530e04d018c3ec89f9f528fecc
#
_cell.length_a   1.000
_cell.length_b   1.000
_cell.length_c   1.000
_cell.angle_alpha   90.00
_cell.angle_beta   90.00
_cell.angle_gamma   90.00
#
_symmetry.space_group_name_H-M   'P 1'
#
loop_
_entity.id
_entity.type
_entity.pdbx_description
1 polymer ?
#
loop_
_entity_poly.entity_id
_entity_poly.type
_entity_poly.pdbx_seq_one_letter_code
_entity_poly.pdbx_strand_id
1 'polypeptide(L)'
;MNKMDYRQINRIILLAGVLLFAVIALAGIFNLGTCPAAAVGRPCCLCGCTRDFLSMLHGSFDELRNPLSICLFPIVVLEFIFRVVGSCVSFKKNVFWVDIAIHAVIFAFLFCYNLKNLCGW
;
A
#
# COMPACT_ATOMS: atom_id res chain seq x y z
N MET A 1 14.17 5.44 -27.26
CA MET A 1 13.41 5.25 -26.01
C MET A 1 12.11 6.02 -26.13
N ASN A 2 10.98 5.35 -26.43
CA ASN A 2 9.68 6.01 -26.49
C ASN A 2 9.38 6.64 -25.12
N LYS A 3 9.11 7.95 -25.11
CA LYS A 3 8.72 8.66 -23.89
C LYS A 3 7.39 8.07 -23.42
N MET A 4 7.44 7.20 -22.43
CA MET A 4 6.23 6.71 -21.77
C MET A 4 5.50 7.91 -21.15
N ASP A 5 4.27 8.15 -21.56
CA ASP A 5 3.46 9.24 -21.00
C ASP A 5 3.15 8.92 -19.54
N TYR A 6 3.22 9.92 -18.67
CA TYR A 6 2.91 9.76 -17.23
C TYR A 6 1.53 9.11 -17.00
N ARG A 7 0.59 9.33 -17.91
CA ARG A 7 -0.71 8.67 -17.93
C ARG A 7 -0.60 7.14 -18.09
N GLN A 8 0.30 6.66 -18.96
CA GLN A 8 0.54 5.22 -19.14
C GLN A 8 1.17 4.61 -17.88
N ILE A 9 2.11 5.33 -17.27
CA ILE A 9 2.75 4.91 -16.01
C ILE A 9 1.69 4.77 -14.91
N ASN A 10 0.80 5.75 -14.74
CA ASN A 10 -0.28 5.68 -13.75
C ASN A 10 -1.22 4.49 -13.98
N ARG A 11 -1.55 4.18 -15.24
CA ARG A 11 -2.37 3.01 -15.58
C ARG A 11 -1.68 1.69 -15.21
N ILE A 12 -0.40 1.58 -15.49
CA ILE A 12 0.38 0.38 -15.15
C ILE A 12 0.45 0.21 -13.63
N ILE A 13 0.74 1.28 -12.89
CA ILE A 13 0.80 1.25 -11.42
C ILE A 13 -0.57 0.91 -10.83
N LEU A 14 -1.65 1.50 -11.35
CA LEU A 14 -3.00 1.22 -10.92
C LEU A 14 -3.37 -0.25 -11.13
N LEU A 15 -3.11 -0.79 -12.32
CA LEU A 15 -3.38 -2.20 -12.63
C LEU A 15 -2.54 -3.13 -11.75
N ALA A 16 -1.25 -2.85 -11.59
CA ALA A 16 -0.37 -3.64 -10.72
C ALA A 16 -0.83 -3.60 -9.26
N GLY A 17 -1.24 -2.43 -8.76
CA GLY A 17 -1.77 -2.26 -7.41
C GLY A 17 -3.07 -3.03 -7.17
N VAL A 18 -4.02 -2.94 -8.11
CA VAL A 18 -5.29 -3.70 -8.05
C VAL A 18 -5.02 -5.20 -8.08
N LEU A 19 -4.13 -5.67 -8.97
CA LEU A 19 -3.77 -7.07 -9.08
C LEU A 19 -3.12 -7.57 -7.78
N LEU A 20 -2.16 -6.82 -7.25
CA LEU A 20 -1.49 -7.15 -5.99
C LEU A 20 -2.49 -7.24 -4.84
N PHE A 21 -3.39 -6.26 -4.73
CA PHE A 21 -4.43 -6.26 -3.70
C PHE A 21 -5.36 -7.47 -3.84
N ALA A 22 -5.76 -7.82 -5.07
CA ALA A 22 -6.58 -8.99 -5.32
C ALA A 22 -5.87 -10.29 -4.91
N VAL A 23 -4.58 -10.42 -5.24
CA VAL A 23 -3.78 -11.60 -4.83
C VAL A 23 -3.68 -11.70 -3.31
N ILE A 24 -3.42 -10.58 -2.62
CA ILE A 24 -3.33 -10.56 -1.16
C ILE A 24 -4.68 -10.90 -0.52
N ALA A 25 -5.78 -10.35 -1.05
CA ALA A 25 -7.13 -10.63 -0.56
C ALA A 25 -7.50 -12.12 -0.75
N LEU A 26 -7.22 -12.69 -1.92
CA LEU A 26 -7.43 -14.10 -2.20
C LEU A 26 -6.58 -14.99 -1.28
N ALA A 27 -5.29 -14.66 -1.10
CA ALA A 27 -4.43 -15.39 -0.18
C ALA A 27 -4.97 -15.34 1.26
N GLY A 28 -5.53 -14.22 1.69
CA GLY A 28 -6.19 -14.08 2.99
C GLY A 28 -7.46 -14.93 3.12
N ILE A 29 -8.30 -14.97 2.07
CA ILE A 29 -9.54 -15.77 2.04
C ILE A 29 -9.22 -17.28 2.11
N PHE A 30 -8.21 -17.72 1.36
CA PHE A 30 -7.82 -19.14 1.31
C PHE A 30 -6.84 -19.56 2.40
N ASN A 31 -6.48 -18.66 3.34
CA ASN A 31 -5.44 -18.91 4.36
C ASN A 31 -4.11 -19.42 3.75
N LEU A 32 -3.81 -18.99 2.54
CA LEU A 32 -2.62 -19.40 1.79
C LEU A 32 -1.38 -18.61 2.25
N GLY A 33 -0.97 -18.84 3.46
CA GLY A 33 0.32 -18.34 3.91
C GLY A 33 0.30 -17.57 5.20
N THR A 34 1.21 -17.90 6.06
CA THR A 34 1.58 -17.12 7.24
C THR A 34 2.57 -16.04 6.82
N CYS A 35 2.43 -14.83 7.37
CA CYS A 35 3.43 -13.80 7.21
C CYS A 35 4.81 -14.37 7.58
N PRO A 36 5.87 -14.17 6.76
CA PRO A 36 7.21 -14.69 7.08
C PRO A 36 7.72 -14.26 8.47
N ALA A 37 7.36 -13.06 8.93
CA ALA A 37 7.69 -12.60 10.27
C ALA A 37 6.93 -13.38 11.35
N ALA A 38 5.67 -13.73 11.11
CA ALA A 38 4.89 -14.56 12.03
C ALA A 38 5.44 -16.01 12.11
N ALA A 39 5.97 -16.53 11.00
CA ALA A 39 6.59 -17.85 10.95
C ALA A 39 7.84 -17.94 11.85
N VAL A 40 8.54 -16.83 12.09
CA VAL A 40 9.68 -16.75 13.02
C VAL A 40 9.30 -16.15 14.38
N GLY A 41 8.00 -16.05 14.68
CA GLY A 41 7.49 -15.58 15.98
C GLY A 41 7.67 -14.08 16.23
N ARG A 42 7.94 -13.30 15.19
CA ARG A 42 8.13 -11.83 15.32
C ARG A 42 6.91 -11.05 14.85
N PRO A 43 6.52 -9.97 15.55
CA PRO A 43 5.44 -9.12 15.09
C PRO A 43 5.85 -8.38 13.82
N CYS A 44 5.01 -8.48 12.78
CA CYS A 44 5.15 -7.69 11.56
C CYS A 44 4.29 -6.43 11.69
N CYS A 45 4.83 -5.26 11.37
CA CYS A 45 4.09 -4.00 11.44
C CYS A 45 2.91 -3.92 10.46
N LEU A 46 2.93 -4.72 9.39
CA LEU A 46 1.86 -4.78 8.39
C LEU A 46 0.89 -5.95 8.62
N CYS A 47 1.16 -6.81 9.62
CA CYS A 47 0.26 -7.92 9.92
C CYS A 47 -1.10 -7.41 10.41
N GLY A 48 -2.15 -7.87 9.74
CA GLY A 48 -3.52 -7.45 10.02
C GLY A 48 -4.01 -6.27 9.19
N CYS A 49 -3.12 -5.44 8.59
CA CYS A 49 -3.54 -4.28 7.80
C CYS A 49 -4.55 -4.60 6.70
N THR A 50 -4.36 -5.69 5.96
CA THR A 50 -5.30 -6.07 4.89
C THR A 50 -6.69 -6.37 5.44
N ARG A 51 -6.76 -7.06 6.58
CA ARG A 51 -8.02 -7.36 7.26
C ARG A 51 -8.66 -6.09 7.80
N ASP A 52 -7.87 -5.24 8.44
CA ASP A 52 -8.33 -3.96 8.94
C ASP A 52 -8.84 -3.07 7.81
N PHE A 53 -8.16 -3.06 6.66
CA PHE A 53 -8.60 -2.32 5.47
C PHE A 53 -9.96 -2.81 4.96
N LEU A 54 -10.17 -4.12 4.91
CA LEU A 54 -11.46 -4.68 4.53
C LEU A 54 -12.55 -4.29 5.56
N SER A 55 -12.25 -4.33 6.85
CA SER A 55 -13.18 -3.89 7.90
C SER A 55 -13.55 -2.41 7.76
N MET A 56 -12.55 -1.55 7.52
CA MET A 56 -12.77 -0.11 7.30
C MET A 56 -13.60 0.17 6.05
N LEU A 57 -13.42 -0.60 4.97
CA LEU A 57 -14.25 -0.50 3.76
C LEU A 57 -15.72 -0.86 4.02
N HIS A 58 -15.98 -1.73 5.00
CA HIS A 58 -17.33 -2.07 5.46
C HIS A 58 -17.86 -1.13 6.54
N GLY A 59 -17.10 -0.08 6.88
CA GLY A 59 -17.49 0.91 7.90
C GLY A 59 -17.29 0.47 9.36
N SER A 60 -16.56 -0.63 9.58
CA SER A 60 -16.27 -1.15 10.94
C SER A 60 -14.88 -0.67 11.37
N PHE A 61 -14.84 0.23 12.36
CA PHE A 61 -13.59 0.80 12.89
C PHE A 61 -13.24 0.30 14.29
N ASP A 62 -14.13 -0.47 14.91
CA ASP A 62 -14.06 -0.80 16.34
C ASP A 62 -13.12 -1.98 16.66
N GLU A 63 -12.79 -2.81 15.67
CA GLU A 63 -12.00 -4.03 15.87
C GLU A 63 -10.67 -4.04 15.09
N LEU A 64 -10.01 -2.90 15.03
CA LEU A 64 -8.74 -2.80 14.33
C LEU A 64 -7.63 -3.47 15.13
N ARG A 65 -6.93 -4.41 14.51
CA ARG A 65 -5.83 -5.15 15.13
C ARG A 65 -4.51 -4.40 15.08
N ASN A 66 -4.35 -3.57 14.06
CA ASN A 66 -3.11 -2.85 13.82
C ASN A 66 -3.38 -1.33 13.83
N PRO A 67 -2.87 -0.58 14.82
CA PRO A 67 -3.08 0.87 14.89
C PRO A 67 -2.50 1.63 13.69
N LEU A 68 -1.50 1.04 13.00
CA LEU A 68 -0.94 1.62 11.78
C LEU A 68 -1.96 1.65 10.64
N SER A 69 -2.95 0.75 10.65
CA SER A 69 -3.99 0.66 9.63
C SER A 69 -4.80 1.94 9.51
N ILE A 70 -5.06 2.63 10.64
CA ILE A 70 -5.79 3.90 10.68
C ILE A 70 -5.05 4.99 9.87
N CYS A 71 -3.72 5.01 9.96
CA CYS A 71 -2.91 5.98 9.22
C CYS A 71 -2.70 5.57 7.76
N LEU A 72 -2.50 4.27 7.51
CA LEU A 72 -2.22 3.77 6.16
C LEU A 72 -3.46 3.74 5.27
N PHE A 73 -4.64 3.47 5.82
CA PHE A 73 -5.87 3.39 5.06
C PHE A 73 -6.17 4.67 4.25
N PRO A 74 -6.20 5.87 4.85
CA PRO A 74 -6.43 7.10 4.08
C PRO A 74 -5.33 7.36 3.05
N ILE A 75 -4.07 7.01 3.34
CA ILE A 75 -2.97 7.14 2.38
C ILE A 75 -3.21 6.25 1.15
N VAL A 76 -3.59 4.99 1.36
CA VAL A 76 -3.89 4.05 0.26
C VAL A 76 -5.10 4.52 -0.55
N VAL A 77 -6.16 5.02 0.11
CA VAL A 77 -7.35 5.54 -0.58
C VAL A 77 -6.99 6.77 -1.43
N LEU A 78 -6.25 7.73 -0.86
CA LEU A 78 -5.81 8.92 -1.58
C LEU A 78 -4.90 8.58 -2.76
N GLU A 79 -3.99 7.64 -2.58
CA GLU A 79 -3.12 7.14 -3.65
C GLU A 79 -3.95 6.50 -4.77
N PHE A 80 -4.93 5.68 -4.44
CA PHE A 80 -5.81 5.08 -5.44
C PHE A 80 -6.56 6.15 -6.24
N ILE A 81 -7.17 7.13 -5.56
CA ILE A 81 -7.86 8.26 -6.21
C ILE A 81 -6.90 9.03 -7.11
N PHE A 82 -5.70 9.34 -6.61
CA PHE A 82 -4.69 10.04 -7.38
C PHE A 82 -4.30 9.29 -8.66
N ARG A 83 -4.15 7.96 -8.59
CA ARG A 83 -3.83 7.13 -9.76
C ARG A 83 -4.98 7.06 -10.76
N VAL A 84 -6.22 6.98 -10.28
CA VAL A 84 -7.41 7.02 -11.16
C VAL A 84 -7.47 8.36 -11.90
N VAL A 85 -7.35 9.48 -11.19
CA VAL A 85 -7.36 10.82 -11.78
C VAL A 85 -6.17 10.99 -12.74
N GLY A 86 -4.98 10.57 -12.34
CA GLY A 86 -3.76 10.63 -13.17
C GLY A 86 -3.81 9.75 -14.41
N SER A 87 -4.67 8.74 -14.43
CA SER A 87 -4.94 7.92 -15.63
C SER A 87 -5.84 8.62 -16.65
N CYS A 88 -6.66 9.56 -16.18
CA CYS A 88 -7.60 10.31 -17.02
C CYS A 88 -7.06 11.68 -17.46
N VAL A 89 -6.31 12.35 -16.58
CA VAL A 89 -5.82 13.71 -16.78
C VAL A 89 -4.32 13.69 -17.09
N SER A 90 -3.92 14.56 -18.03
CA SER A 90 -2.49 14.75 -18.36
C SER A 90 -1.87 15.74 -17.38
N PHE A 91 -1.00 15.26 -16.50
CA PHE A 91 -0.27 16.11 -15.57
C PHE A 91 1.04 16.65 -16.16
N LYS A 92 1.49 17.80 -15.63
CA LYS A 92 2.80 18.37 -15.98
C LYS A 92 3.94 17.46 -15.48
N LYS A 93 5.08 17.48 -16.17
CA LYS A 93 6.28 16.68 -15.83
C LYS A 93 6.73 16.82 -14.37
N ASN A 94 6.51 17.98 -13.77
CA ASN A 94 6.91 18.23 -12.37
C ASN A 94 6.13 17.36 -11.37
N VAL A 95 4.88 17.01 -11.68
CA VAL A 95 4.05 16.14 -10.81
C VAL A 95 4.66 14.75 -10.72
N PHE A 96 5.27 14.24 -11.77
CA PHE A 96 5.97 12.95 -11.76
C PHE A 96 7.12 12.90 -10.73
N TRP A 97 7.92 13.95 -10.65
CA TRP A 97 9.03 13.99 -9.68
C TRP A 97 8.55 14.14 -8.25
N VAL A 98 7.51 14.92 -8.04
CA VAL A 98 6.87 15.06 -6.71
C VAL A 98 6.28 13.72 -6.27
N ASP A 99 5.62 13.01 -7.16
CA ASP A 99 5.05 11.69 -6.93
C ASP A 99 6.13 10.68 -6.49
N ILE A 100 7.24 10.59 -7.25
CA ILE A 100 8.38 9.74 -6.87
C ILE A 100 8.94 10.11 -5.51
N ALA A 101 9.11 11.41 -5.22
CA ALA A 101 9.66 11.86 -3.95
C ALA A 101 8.76 11.46 -2.76
N ILE A 102 7.44 11.64 -2.89
CA ILE A 102 6.47 11.25 -1.86
C ILE A 102 6.55 9.75 -1.59
N HIS A 103 6.56 8.92 -2.66
CA HIS A 103 6.64 7.47 -2.51
C HIS A 103 7.96 7.01 -1.90
N ALA A 104 9.07 7.64 -2.28
CA ALA A 104 10.38 7.35 -1.68
C ALA A 104 10.39 7.63 -0.16
N VAL A 105 9.77 8.73 0.27
CA VAL A 105 9.64 9.07 1.70
C VAL A 105 8.76 8.06 2.44
N ILE A 106 7.59 7.72 1.87
CA ILE A 106 6.67 6.73 2.47
C ILE A 106 7.37 5.38 2.57
N PHE A 107 8.04 4.93 1.50
CA PHE A 107 8.76 3.68 1.49
C PHE A 107 9.89 3.65 2.52
N ALA A 108 10.70 4.71 2.59
CA ALA A 108 11.77 4.83 3.58
C ALA A 108 11.23 4.78 5.01
N PHE A 109 10.12 5.48 5.28
CA PHE A 109 9.47 5.45 6.58
C PHE A 109 9.00 4.03 6.95
N LEU A 110 8.28 3.36 6.06
CA LEU A 110 7.79 1.99 6.29
C LEU A 110 8.94 1.00 6.45
N PHE A 111 10.01 1.16 5.66
CA PHE A 111 11.20 0.31 5.74
C PHE A 111 11.93 0.49 7.08
N CYS A 112 12.18 1.73 7.49
CA CYS A 112 12.82 2.02 8.78
C CYS A 112 11.97 1.52 9.96
N TYR A 113 10.65 1.70 9.88
CA TYR A 113 9.73 1.22 10.91
C TYR A 113 9.74 -0.32 11.02
N ASN A 114 9.79 -1.02 9.88
CA ASN A 114 9.92 -2.48 9.87
C ASN A 114 11.26 -2.95 10.42
N LEU A 115 12.36 -2.30 10.04
CA LEU A 115 13.69 -2.61 10.56
C LEU A 115 13.74 -2.46 12.08
N LYS A 116 13.19 -1.36 12.61
CA LYS A 116 13.11 -1.14 14.05
C LYS A 116 12.41 -2.31 14.75
N ASN A 117 11.27 -2.75 14.23
CA ASN A 117 10.50 -3.83 14.82
C ASN A 117 11.18 -5.21 14.67
N LEU A 118 11.91 -5.43 13.57
CA LEU A 118 12.64 -6.69 13.34
C LEU A 118 13.94 -6.77 14.15
N CYS A 119 14.63 -5.67 14.35
CA CYS A 119 15.91 -5.63 15.07
C CYS A 119 15.77 -5.43 16.59
N GLY A 120 14.56 -5.10 17.08
CA GLY A 120 14.31 -4.96 18.52
C GLY A 120 14.95 -3.70 19.14
N TRP A 121 15.10 -2.61 18.33
CA TRP A 121 15.64 -1.33 18.79
C TRP A 121 14.55 -0.46 19.38
#